data_9ddccaba1f140bd96cebd1f838911df5
#
_entry.id   9ddccaba1f140bd96cebd1f838911df5
#
_cell.length_a   1.000
_cell.length_b   1.000
_cell.length_c   1.000
_cell.angle_alpha   90.00
_cell.angle_beta   90.00
_cell.angle_gamma   90.00
#
_symmetry.space_group_name_H-M   'P 1'
#
loop_
_entity.id
_entity.type
_entity.pdbx_description
1 polymer ?
#
loop_
_entity_poly.entity_id
_entity_poly.type
_entity_poly.pdbx_seq_one_letter_code
_entity_poly.pdbx_strand_id
1 'polypeptide(L)'
;DIWTKPQVLPFAADPAYLYAEPCITSDGRKMFFLSNMPADTSTVRGTEDIWCVDRTGDTWSEPYNLGMPVNTEAAEYFPSVTRDGTLYFTRREQGQRQSFIYRSTWKDRMYSEPEKLPVQVNCGAGRFNAFVASDESFVIVPSFIKENTVGGYDYYIVFRSSSDTWSEPVNMGPAVNSKTGSEWSPYVTPDGRYFFFMASRELPSESVPGRLSYDFFLKNHNRPENGNYDIYWMSASFIDDMRASAVFKTEHEKARTEH
;
A
#
# COMPACT_ATOMS: atom_id res chain seq x y z
N ASP A 1 4.62 17.10 -19.37
CA ASP A 1 3.31 16.45 -19.16
C ASP A 1 2.41 17.42 -18.39
N ILE A 2 1.13 17.44 -18.72
CA ILE A 2 0.15 18.32 -18.08
C ILE A 2 -0.89 17.44 -17.38
N TRP A 3 -1.14 17.70 -16.10
CA TRP A 3 -2.21 17.06 -15.36
C TRP A 3 -3.57 17.50 -15.89
N THR A 4 -4.42 16.55 -16.23
CA THR A 4 -5.80 16.82 -16.64
C THR A 4 -6.73 16.90 -15.42
N LYS A 5 -7.92 17.46 -15.62
CA LYS A 5 -8.95 17.42 -14.57
C LYS A 5 -9.32 15.96 -14.28
N PRO A 6 -9.37 15.55 -12.99
CA PRO A 6 -9.81 14.22 -12.60
C PRO A 6 -11.23 13.91 -13.12
N GLN A 7 -11.45 12.66 -13.52
CA GLN A 7 -12.75 12.14 -13.94
C GLN A 7 -13.04 10.85 -13.21
N VAL A 8 -14.31 10.65 -12.83
CA VAL A 8 -14.77 9.38 -12.27
C VAL A 8 -14.81 8.33 -13.38
N LEU A 9 -14.27 7.16 -13.13
CA LEU A 9 -14.34 6.04 -14.08
C LEU A 9 -15.79 5.55 -14.19
N PRO A 10 -16.29 5.22 -15.40
CA PRO A 10 -17.69 4.84 -15.61
C PRO A 10 -18.17 3.73 -14.68
N PHE A 11 -17.36 2.69 -14.45
CA PHE A 11 -17.70 1.57 -13.58
C PHE A 11 -17.70 1.92 -12.09
N ALA A 12 -17.11 3.06 -11.70
CA ALA A 12 -17.00 3.50 -10.30
C ALA A 12 -17.97 4.66 -9.98
N ALA A 13 -19.01 4.83 -10.79
CA ALA A 13 -19.94 5.96 -10.67
C ALA A 13 -21.12 5.72 -9.70
N ASP A 14 -21.37 4.48 -9.29
CA ASP A 14 -22.47 4.17 -8.36
C ASP A 14 -22.07 4.54 -6.92
N PRO A 15 -22.70 5.56 -6.31
CA PRO A 15 -22.36 6.01 -4.96
C PRO A 15 -22.82 5.03 -3.85
N ALA A 16 -23.53 3.96 -4.19
CA ALA A 16 -23.93 2.92 -3.25
C ALA A 16 -22.74 2.09 -2.78
N TYR A 17 -21.65 2.03 -3.56
CA TYR A 17 -20.50 1.19 -3.30
C TYR A 17 -19.21 2.00 -3.09
N LEU A 18 -18.25 1.36 -2.42
CA LEU A 18 -16.90 1.86 -2.26
C LEU A 18 -16.05 1.44 -3.48
N TYR A 19 -15.22 2.35 -3.97
CA TYR A 19 -14.19 2.09 -4.97
C TYR A 19 -12.91 2.77 -4.49
N ALA A 20 -11.89 1.99 -4.18
CA ALA A 20 -10.66 2.53 -3.58
C ALA A 20 -9.43 1.70 -3.97
N GLU A 21 -8.26 2.23 -3.64
CA GLU A 21 -6.97 1.54 -3.67
C GLU A 21 -6.63 0.93 -5.03
N PRO A 22 -6.67 1.70 -6.13
CA PRO A 22 -6.38 1.19 -7.45
C PRO A 22 -4.90 0.82 -7.62
N CYS A 23 -4.64 -0.34 -8.22
CA CYS A 23 -3.31 -0.79 -8.64
C CYS A 23 -3.36 -1.17 -10.12
N ILE A 24 -2.65 -0.42 -10.96
CA ILE A 24 -2.55 -0.70 -12.40
C ILE A 24 -1.31 -1.56 -12.64
N THR A 25 -1.44 -2.63 -13.43
CA THR A 25 -0.31 -3.47 -13.86
C THR A 25 0.73 -2.65 -14.61
N SER A 26 2.00 -3.04 -14.53
CA SER A 26 3.11 -2.30 -15.16
C SER A 26 2.99 -2.19 -16.70
N ASP A 27 2.23 -3.09 -17.33
CA ASP A 27 1.89 -3.05 -18.75
C ASP A 27 0.64 -2.20 -19.07
N GLY A 28 -0.04 -1.68 -18.04
CA GLY A 28 -1.24 -0.85 -18.13
C GLY A 28 -2.51 -1.59 -18.58
N ARG A 29 -2.50 -2.94 -18.59
CA ARG A 29 -3.61 -3.74 -19.15
C ARG A 29 -4.69 -4.11 -18.17
N LYS A 30 -4.37 -4.12 -16.88
CA LYS A 30 -5.33 -4.44 -15.81
C LYS A 30 -5.27 -3.39 -14.71
N MET A 31 -6.40 -3.20 -14.04
CA MET A 31 -6.45 -2.45 -12.79
C MET A 31 -7.17 -3.30 -11.75
N PHE A 32 -6.50 -3.54 -10.64
CA PHE A 32 -7.07 -4.12 -9.44
C PHE A 32 -7.51 -3.00 -8.52
N PHE A 33 -8.58 -3.20 -7.78
CA PHE A 33 -9.09 -2.21 -6.84
C PHE A 33 -9.94 -2.86 -5.76
N LEU A 34 -10.14 -2.15 -4.68
CA LEU A 34 -11.04 -2.51 -3.59
C LEU A 34 -12.47 -2.08 -3.93
N SER A 35 -13.43 -2.97 -3.72
CA SER A 35 -14.85 -2.60 -3.69
C SER A 35 -15.67 -3.52 -2.78
N ASN A 36 -16.77 -2.99 -2.26
CA ASN A 36 -17.81 -3.74 -1.55
C ASN A 36 -19.07 -3.96 -2.41
N MET A 37 -18.91 -3.94 -3.73
CA MET A 37 -19.96 -4.38 -4.65
C MET A 37 -20.34 -5.83 -4.35
N PRO A 38 -21.61 -6.23 -4.53
CA PRO A 38 -21.99 -7.63 -4.43
C PRO A 38 -21.29 -8.46 -5.52
N ALA A 39 -20.69 -9.58 -5.14
CA ALA A 39 -20.01 -10.47 -6.07
C ALA A 39 -20.98 -11.25 -6.98
N ASP A 40 -22.25 -11.23 -6.63
CA ASP A 40 -23.37 -11.88 -7.37
C ASP A 40 -24.43 -10.84 -7.75
N THR A 41 -25.59 -11.31 -8.16
CA THR A 41 -26.75 -10.46 -8.51
C THR A 41 -27.48 -9.86 -7.31
N SER A 42 -26.98 -10.04 -6.09
CA SER A 42 -27.52 -9.44 -4.88
C SER A 42 -27.36 -7.91 -4.91
N THR A 43 -28.30 -7.20 -4.34
CA THR A 43 -28.19 -5.75 -4.11
C THR A 43 -27.62 -5.41 -2.74
N VAL A 44 -27.28 -6.41 -1.94
CA VAL A 44 -26.68 -6.25 -0.61
C VAL A 44 -25.20 -6.02 -0.79
N ARG A 45 -24.65 -5.01 -0.12
CA ARG A 45 -23.19 -4.77 -0.10
C ARG A 45 -22.47 -6.03 0.37
N GLY A 46 -21.44 -6.41 -0.37
CA GLY A 46 -20.53 -7.48 0.01
C GLY A 46 -19.53 -7.07 1.09
N THR A 47 -18.61 -7.97 1.36
CA THR A 47 -17.36 -7.66 2.06
C THR A 47 -16.49 -6.73 1.21
N GLU A 48 -15.43 -6.22 1.78
CA GLU A 48 -14.38 -5.52 1.03
C GLU A 48 -13.57 -6.58 0.27
N ASP A 49 -13.73 -6.61 -1.04
CA ASP A 49 -13.14 -7.59 -1.94
C ASP A 49 -12.20 -6.92 -2.96
N ILE A 50 -11.27 -7.68 -3.51
CA ILE A 50 -10.44 -7.25 -4.64
C ILE A 50 -11.16 -7.55 -5.95
N TRP A 51 -11.35 -6.50 -6.73
CA TRP A 51 -11.96 -6.50 -8.05
C TRP A 51 -10.93 -6.19 -9.11
N CYS A 52 -11.22 -6.54 -10.35
CA CYS A 52 -10.37 -6.28 -11.48
C CYS A 52 -11.18 -5.77 -12.68
N VAL A 53 -10.54 -4.91 -13.49
CA VAL A 53 -10.98 -4.52 -14.83
C VAL A 53 -9.85 -4.71 -15.83
N ASP A 54 -10.18 -5.09 -17.05
CA ASP A 54 -9.27 -5.20 -18.17
C ASP A 54 -9.33 -3.95 -19.04
N ARG A 55 -8.18 -3.49 -19.55
CA ARG A 55 -8.13 -2.37 -20.49
C ARG A 55 -8.61 -2.81 -21.86
N THR A 56 -9.59 -2.09 -22.38
CA THR A 56 -10.17 -2.31 -23.72
C THR A 56 -10.05 -1.02 -24.55
N GLY A 57 -8.99 -0.92 -25.34
CA GLY A 57 -8.66 0.33 -26.04
C GLY A 57 -8.35 1.46 -25.05
N ASP A 58 -9.12 2.55 -25.12
CA ASP A 58 -8.98 3.71 -24.23
C ASP A 58 -9.89 3.68 -23.01
N THR A 59 -10.60 2.56 -22.78
CA THR A 59 -11.54 2.40 -21.67
C THR A 59 -11.24 1.12 -20.88
N TRP A 60 -12.06 0.84 -19.87
CA TRP A 60 -11.99 -0.34 -19.03
C TRP A 60 -13.23 -1.24 -19.24
N SER A 61 -13.07 -2.54 -19.05
CA SER A 61 -14.17 -3.50 -19.05
C SER A 61 -15.12 -3.27 -17.88
N GLU A 62 -16.23 -4.00 -17.87
CA GLU A 62 -17.02 -4.19 -16.64
C GLU A 62 -16.15 -4.85 -15.56
N PRO A 63 -16.32 -4.45 -14.28
CA PRO A 63 -15.61 -5.04 -13.15
C PRO A 63 -15.99 -6.50 -12.94
N TYR A 64 -15.00 -7.30 -12.54
CA TYR A 64 -15.24 -8.66 -12.07
C TYR A 64 -14.53 -8.90 -10.73
N ASN A 65 -15.24 -9.61 -9.84
CA ASN A 65 -14.70 -10.05 -8.57
C ASN A 65 -13.65 -11.14 -8.79
N LEU A 66 -12.51 -11.12 -8.11
CA LEU A 66 -11.49 -12.16 -8.28
C LEU A 66 -11.93 -13.52 -7.73
N GLY A 67 -12.89 -13.54 -6.79
CA GLY A 67 -13.38 -14.76 -6.17
C GLY A 67 -12.32 -15.52 -5.37
N MET A 68 -12.70 -16.75 -4.97
CA MET A 68 -11.78 -17.66 -4.31
C MET A 68 -10.61 -18.04 -5.25
N PRO A 69 -9.40 -18.23 -4.73
CA PRO A 69 -9.03 -18.22 -3.31
C PRO A 69 -8.58 -16.83 -2.79
N VAL A 70 -8.57 -15.79 -3.65
CA VAL A 70 -8.13 -14.44 -3.26
C VAL A 70 -9.15 -13.78 -2.34
N ASN A 71 -10.41 -13.66 -2.78
CA ASN A 71 -11.48 -13.11 -1.96
C ASN A 71 -12.15 -14.22 -1.14
N THR A 72 -12.43 -13.93 0.13
CA THR A 72 -13.01 -14.87 1.09
C THR A 72 -14.16 -14.21 1.86
N GLU A 73 -14.62 -14.81 2.95
CA GLU A 73 -15.55 -14.16 3.89
C GLU A 73 -14.87 -13.05 4.75
N ALA A 74 -13.53 -12.96 4.67
CA ALA A 74 -12.77 -11.90 5.30
C ALA A 74 -12.82 -10.61 4.45
N ALA A 75 -12.14 -9.56 4.89
CA ALA A 75 -11.94 -8.37 4.08
C ALA A 75 -10.55 -8.43 3.42
N GLU A 76 -10.52 -8.35 2.10
CA GLU A 76 -9.31 -8.26 1.28
C GLU A 76 -9.21 -6.88 0.64
N TYR A 77 -8.07 -6.22 0.81
CA TYR A 77 -7.89 -4.85 0.37
C TYR A 77 -6.43 -4.52 0.04
N PHE A 78 -6.21 -3.36 -0.54
CA PHE A 78 -4.94 -2.82 -0.98
C PHE A 78 -4.15 -3.80 -1.87
N PRO A 79 -4.65 -4.10 -3.07
CA PRO A 79 -3.93 -4.92 -4.03
C PRO A 79 -2.66 -4.22 -4.50
N SER A 80 -1.58 -4.98 -4.63
CA SER A 80 -0.33 -4.56 -5.28
C SER A 80 0.17 -5.71 -6.13
N VAL A 81 0.48 -5.46 -7.40
CA VAL A 81 0.72 -6.53 -8.37
C VAL A 81 2.08 -6.38 -9.04
N THR A 82 2.78 -7.49 -9.19
CA THR A 82 4.08 -7.58 -9.85
C THR A 82 3.97 -7.72 -11.36
N ARG A 83 5.10 -7.66 -12.06
CA ARG A 83 5.14 -7.76 -13.53
C ARG A 83 4.66 -9.12 -14.05
N ASP A 84 4.89 -10.20 -13.32
CA ASP A 84 4.46 -11.55 -13.66
C ASP A 84 3.02 -11.88 -13.22
N GLY A 85 2.34 -10.92 -12.57
CA GLY A 85 0.96 -11.05 -12.14
C GLY A 85 0.78 -11.57 -10.71
N THR A 86 1.87 -11.81 -9.96
CA THR A 86 1.77 -12.16 -8.54
C THR A 86 1.09 -11.02 -7.78
N LEU A 87 0.04 -11.36 -7.05
CA LEU A 87 -0.79 -10.41 -6.30
C LEU A 87 -0.40 -10.42 -4.82
N TYR A 88 -0.08 -9.26 -4.31
CA TYR A 88 0.08 -8.97 -2.89
C TYR A 88 -1.15 -8.20 -2.43
N PHE A 89 -1.65 -8.51 -1.25
CA PHE A 89 -2.82 -7.83 -0.70
C PHE A 89 -2.86 -7.94 0.82
N THR A 90 -3.65 -7.11 1.44
CA THR A 90 -3.93 -7.18 2.86
C THR A 90 -5.23 -7.95 3.10
N ARG A 91 -5.22 -8.88 4.07
CA ARG A 91 -6.42 -9.58 4.53
C ARG A 91 -6.59 -9.36 6.03
N ARG A 92 -7.82 -9.05 6.45
CA ARG A 92 -8.24 -9.02 7.83
C ARG A 92 -9.22 -10.16 8.09
N GLU A 93 -8.71 -11.24 8.65
CA GLU A 93 -9.53 -12.41 8.97
C GLU A 93 -10.65 -12.06 9.94
N GLN A 94 -11.78 -12.74 9.78
CA GLN A 94 -12.97 -12.48 10.59
C GLN A 94 -12.68 -12.67 12.08
N GLY A 95 -13.11 -11.70 12.91
CA GLY A 95 -12.87 -11.72 14.36
C GLY A 95 -11.47 -11.31 14.80
N GLN A 96 -10.54 -11.04 13.87
CA GLN A 96 -9.20 -10.53 14.18
C GLN A 96 -9.14 -9.01 14.14
N ARG A 97 -8.35 -8.43 15.05
CA ARG A 97 -8.08 -6.98 15.07
C ARG A 97 -6.94 -6.58 14.14
N GLN A 98 -6.09 -7.52 13.78
CA GLN A 98 -4.90 -7.28 12.97
C GLN A 98 -5.11 -7.79 11.55
N SER A 99 -4.55 -7.05 10.62
CA SER A 99 -4.47 -7.41 9.23
C SER A 99 -3.08 -7.97 8.91
N PHE A 100 -2.99 -8.79 7.87
CA PHE A 100 -1.75 -9.38 7.42
C PHE A 100 -1.63 -9.28 5.90
N ILE A 101 -0.39 -9.20 5.42
CA ILE A 101 -0.08 -9.18 4.00
C ILE A 101 0.08 -10.60 3.51
N TYR A 102 -0.60 -10.90 2.43
CA TYR A 102 -0.60 -12.18 1.74
C TYR A 102 -0.05 -12.02 0.33
N ARG A 103 0.43 -13.11 -0.24
CA ARG A 103 0.88 -13.25 -1.63
C ARG A 103 0.13 -14.40 -2.29
N SER A 104 -0.35 -14.19 -3.53
CA SER A 104 -0.92 -15.22 -4.39
C SER A 104 -0.33 -15.14 -5.78
N THR A 105 0.23 -16.24 -6.27
CA THR A 105 0.89 -16.30 -7.58
C THR A 105 -0.12 -16.54 -8.68
N TRP A 106 0.03 -15.86 -9.83
CA TRP A 106 -0.75 -16.09 -11.02
C TRP A 106 -0.13 -17.21 -11.85
N LYS A 107 -0.82 -18.33 -11.97
CA LYS A 107 -0.38 -19.47 -12.76
C LYS A 107 -1.56 -20.20 -13.39
N ASP A 108 -1.41 -20.69 -14.62
CA ASP A 108 -2.44 -21.44 -15.33
C ASP A 108 -3.80 -20.72 -15.38
N ARG A 109 -3.80 -19.39 -15.49
CA ARG A 109 -4.95 -18.48 -15.52
C ARG A 109 -5.77 -18.46 -14.21
N MET A 110 -5.14 -18.79 -13.11
CA MET A 110 -5.73 -18.77 -11.77
C MET A 110 -4.74 -18.21 -10.74
N TYR A 111 -5.27 -17.66 -9.66
CA TYR A 111 -4.49 -17.35 -8.47
C TYR A 111 -4.33 -18.60 -7.61
N SER A 112 -3.12 -18.81 -7.07
CA SER A 112 -2.86 -19.86 -6.08
C SER A 112 -3.55 -19.56 -4.76
N GLU A 113 -3.66 -20.57 -3.87
CA GLU A 113 -3.97 -20.31 -2.46
C GLU A 113 -3.02 -19.25 -1.90
N PRO A 114 -3.55 -18.16 -1.29
CA PRO A 114 -2.71 -17.10 -0.76
C PRO A 114 -1.88 -17.56 0.43
N GLU A 115 -0.59 -17.28 0.39
CA GLU A 115 0.30 -17.52 1.51
C GLU A 115 0.45 -16.24 2.34
N LYS A 116 0.35 -16.38 3.66
CA LYS A 116 0.67 -15.31 4.59
C LYS A 116 2.18 -15.07 4.60
N LEU A 117 2.59 -13.83 4.34
CA LEU A 117 4.01 -13.51 4.32
C LEU A 117 4.65 -13.59 5.73
N PRO A 118 5.96 -13.83 5.80
CA PRO A 118 6.66 -13.99 7.06
C PRO A 118 6.68 -12.70 7.90
N VAL A 119 7.11 -12.82 9.17
CA VAL A 119 7.11 -11.75 10.15
C VAL A 119 7.93 -10.52 9.73
N GLN A 120 8.92 -10.69 8.88
CA GLN A 120 9.71 -9.57 8.35
C GLN A 120 8.84 -8.62 7.52
N VAL A 121 7.97 -9.13 6.67
CA VAL A 121 7.00 -8.34 5.91
C VAL A 121 5.81 -7.97 6.78
N ASN A 122 5.30 -8.93 7.55
CA ASN A 122 4.23 -8.70 8.51
C ASN A 122 4.77 -8.13 9.84
N CYS A 123 5.68 -7.16 9.78
CA CYS A 123 6.35 -6.55 10.92
C CYS A 123 5.44 -5.62 11.73
N GLY A 124 5.76 -5.43 12.99
CA GLY A 124 5.09 -4.46 13.87
C GLY A 124 3.58 -4.64 14.02
N ALA A 125 2.86 -3.54 14.07
CA ALA A 125 1.40 -3.49 14.19
C ALA A 125 0.79 -2.60 13.09
N GLY A 126 -0.48 -2.85 12.74
CA GLY A 126 -1.24 -2.03 11.79
C GLY A 126 -0.70 -2.05 10.36
N ARG A 127 -0.04 -3.12 9.98
CA ARG A 127 0.49 -3.34 8.64
C ARG A 127 -0.63 -3.52 7.63
N PHE A 128 -0.77 -2.57 6.76
CA PHE A 128 -1.69 -2.58 5.63
C PHE A 128 -1.18 -1.59 4.57
N ASN A 129 -1.79 -1.57 3.41
CA ASN A 129 -1.39 -0.68 2.31
C ASN A 129 0.05 -0.92 1.82
N ALA A 130 0.50 -2.17 1.80
CA ALA A 130 1.85 -2.51 1.37
C ALA A 130 1.99 -2.42 -0.15
N PHE A 131 3.07 -1.81 -0.61
CA PHE A 131 3.47 -1.78 -2.02
C PHE A 131 4.52 -2.86 -2.28
N VAL A 132 4.35 -3.64 -3.34
CA VAL A 132 5.38 -4.56 -3.85
C VAL A 132 6.08 -3.99 -5.08
N ALA A 133 7.39 -4.11 -5.16
CA ALA A 133 8.15 -3.80 -6.37
C ALA A 133 7.71 -4.70 -7.53
N SER A 134 7.69 -4.16 -8.76
CA SER A 134 7.23 -4.90 -9.94
C SER A 134 8.04 -6.17 -10.26
N ASP A 135 9.26 -6.27 -9.74
CA ASP A 135 10.17 -7.41 -9.83
C ASP A 135 10.26 -8.23 -8.53
N GLU A 136 9.38 -7.96 -7.57
CA GLU A 136 9.35 -8.54 -6.22
C GLU A 136 10.62 -8.35 -5.39
N SER A 137 11.49 -7.44 -5.78
CA SER A 137 12.78 -7.26 -5.10
C SER A 137 12.67 -6.62 -3.70
N PHE A 138 11.54 -5.97 -3.39
CA PHE A 138 11.23 -5.42 -2.08
C PHE A 138 9.71 -5.18 -1.89
N VAL A 139 9.33 -5.02 -0.63
CA VAL A 139 8.00 -4.56 -0.21
C VAL A 139 8.17 -3.35 0.70
N ILE A 140 7.36 -2.31 0.51
CA ILE A 140 7.26 -1.18 1.44
C ILE A 140 5.97 -1.35 2.25
N VAL A 141 6.10 -1.37 3.57
CA VAL A 141 5.00 -1.65 4.51
C VAL A 141 4.83 -0.49 5.46
N PRO A 142 3.69 0.20 5.48
CA PRO A 142 3.32 1.06 6.60
C PRO A 142 3.12 0.21 7.86
N SER A 143 3.84 0.49 8.92
CA SER A 143 3.76 -0.27 10.16
C SER A 143 4.20 0.55 11.37
N PHE A 144 3.84 0.09 12.56
CA PHE A 144 4.29 0.64 13.83
C PHE A 144 5.19 -0.37 14.53
N ILE A 145 6.50 -0.10 14.57
CA ILE A 145 7.49 -0.87 15.33
C ILE A 145 7.97 0.03 16.48
N LYS A 146 7.50 -0.26 17.69
CA LYS A 146 7.66 0.59 18.89
C LYS A 146 9.10 1.08 19.14
N GLU A 147 10.08 0.23 18.90
CA GLU A 147 11.48 0.47 19.17
C GLU A 147 12.19 1.28 18.06
N ASN A 148 11.53 1.45 16.90
CA ASN A 148 12.16 1.99 15.69
C ASN A 148 11.21 2.86 14.86
N THR A 149 10.16 3.43 15.46
CA THR A 149 9.29 4.40 14.79
C THR A 149 9.79 5.83 14.99
N VAL A 150 9.61 6.66 13.96
CA VAL A 150 9.90 8.10 14.00
C VAL A 150 8.68 8.87 14.51
N GLY A 151 7.48 8.44 14.10
CA GLY A 151 6.20 9.08 14.42
C GLY A 151 5.12 8.07 14.77
N GLY A 152 4.06 8.04 13.97
CA GLY A 152 2.96 7.08 14.05
C GLY A 152 3.28 5.78 13.32
N TYR A 153 2.52 5.49 12.27
CA TYR A 153 2.86 4.42 11.34
C TYR A 153 3.89 4.94 10.34
N ASP A 154 5.06 4.30 10.34
CA ASP A 154 6.18 4.64 9.45
C ASP A 154 6.22 3.68 8.26
N TYR A 155 6.82 4.10 7.16
CA TYR A 155 7.23 3.17 6.11
C TYR A 155 8.46 2.38 6.53
N TYR A 156 8.35 1.07 6.39
CA TYR A 156 9.48 0.14 6.45
C TYR A 156 9.65 -0.53 5.10
N ILE A 157 10.89 -0.70 4.68
CA ILE A 157 11.21 -1.47 3.47
C ILE A 157 11.81 -2.82 3.86
N VAL A 158 11.37 -3.87 3.18
CA VAL A 158 11.82 -5.24 3.37
C VAL A 158 12.28 -5.78 2.03
N PHE A 159 13.53 -6.18 1.93
CA PHE A 159 14.12 -6.68 0.70
C PHE A 159 13.99 -8.18 0.58
N ARG A 160 13.76 -8.67 -0.65
CA ARG A 160 13.69 -10.09 -0.97
C ARG A 160 14.99 -10.54 -1.63
N SER A 161 15.51 -11.68 -1.20
CA SER A 161 16.66 -12.34 -1.83
C SER A 161 16.22 -13.22 -3.00
N SER A 162 17.17 -13.66 -3.81
CA SER A 162 16.93 -14.63 -4.90
C SER A 162 16.48 -16.02 -4.42
N SER A 163 16.67 -16.34 -3.13
CA SER A 163 16.23 -17.59 -2.50
C SER A 163 14.88 -17.46 -1.78
N ASP A 164 14.08 -16.42 -2.09
CA ASP A 164 12.78 -16.13 -1.47
C ASP A 164 12.85 -15.94 0.05
N THR A 165 13.93 -15.37 0.56
CA THR A 165 14.07 -14.95 1.94
C THR A 165 13.93 -13.43 2.06
N TRP A 166 13.41 -12.96 3.18
CA TRP A 166 13.14 -11.56 3.43
C TRP A 166 14.09 -10.99 4.45
N SER A 167 14.58 -9.77 4.22
CA SER A 167 15.44 -9.05 5.16
C SER A 167 14.66 -8.65 6.41
N GLU A 168 15.37 -8.26 7.47
CA GLU A 168 14.76 -7.50 8.56
C GLU A 168 14.19 -6.18 8.02
N PRO A 169 13.08 -5.67 8.58
CA PRO A 169 12.49 -4.42 8.15
C PRO A 169 13.40 -3.23 8.45
N VAL A 170 13.62 -2.39 7.46
CA VAL A 170 14.44 -1.16 7.57
C VAL A 170 13.51 0.04 7.57
N ASN A 171 13.54 0.87 8.64
CA ASN A 171 12.80 2.14 8.67
C ASN A 171 13.32 3.07 7.58
N MET A 172 12.42 3.64 6.77
CA MET A 172 12.80 4.49 5.63
C MET A 172 13.32 5.89 6.02
N GLY A 173 13.32 6.18 7.32
CA GLY A 173 13.98 7.35 7.89
C GLY A 173 13.20 8.66 7.76
N PRO A 174 13.74 9.75 8.35
CA PRO A 174 13.01 11.00 8.54
C PRO A 174 12.83 11.85 7.27
N ALA A 175 13.46 11.48 6.15
CA ALA A 175 13.18 12.11 4.85
C ALA A 175 11.80 11.72 4.32
N VAL A 176 11.32 10.53 4.70
CA VAL A 176 10.06 9.93 4.28
C VAL A 176 9.06 9.92 5.44
N ASN A 177 9.47 9.38 6.59
CA ASN A 177 8.65 9.24 7.78
C ASN A 177 8.59 10.54 8.57
N SER A 178 7.40 10.99 8.98
CA SER A 178 7.19 12.23 9.73
C SER A 178 7.10 11.98 11.23
N LYS A 179 7.50 12.98 12.04
CA LYS A 179 7.44 12.88 13.51
C LYS A 179 6.03 13.01 14.07
N THR A 180 5.14 13.67 13.37
CA THR A 180 3.83 14.09 13.87
C THR A 180 2.68 13.32 13.26
N GLY A 181 2.95 12.49 12.26
CA GLY A 181 1.92 11.84 11.47
C GLY A 181 2.08 10.34 11.32
N SER A 182 1.35 9.83 10.37
CA SER A 182 1.43 8.46 9.86
C SER A 182 1.55 8.49 8.35
N GLU A 183 2.19 7.50 7.81
CA GLU A 183 2.44 7.34 6.38
C GLU A 183 1.60 6.19 5.83
N TRP A 184 0.98 6.40 4.65
CA TRP A 184 0.11 5.42 4.01
C TRP A 184 0.29 5.39 2.50
N SER A 185 -0.06 4.26 1.87
CA SER A 185 -0.16 4.14 0.42
C SER A 185 1.13 4.50 -0.33
N PRO A 186 2.24 3.80 -0.07
CA PRO A 186 3.49 3.98 -0.80
C PRO A 186 3.34 3.50 -2.24
N TYR A 187 4.02 4.16 -3.18
CA TYR A 187 4.05 3.72 -4.57
C TYR A 187 5.40 4.07 -5.22
N VAL A 188 6.01 3.12 -5.90
CA VAL A 188 7.17 3.35 -6.76
C VAL A 188 6.75 3.20 -8.21
N THR A 189 7.13 4.15 -9.06
CA THR A 189 6.79 4.08 -10.48
C THR A 189 7.35 2.82 -11.15
N PRO A 190 6.70 2.27 -12.20
CA PRO A 190 7.15 1.02 -12.85
C PRO A 190 8.56 1.08 -13.42
N ASP A 191 9.06 2.28 -13.72
CA ASP A 191 10.44 2.52 -14.18
C ASP A 191 11.45 2.65 -13.02
N GLY A 192 11.00 2.54 -11.77
CA GLY A 192 11.82 2.61 -10.56
C GLY A 192 12.38 4.01 -10.25
N ARG A 193 11.93 5.07 -10.92
CA ARG A 193 12.53 6.41 -10.81
C ARG A 193 11.99 7.26 -9.68
N TYR A 194 10.70 7.14 -9.37
CA TYR A 194 10.01 8.00 -8.43
C TYR A 194 9.30 7.20 -7.36
N PHE A 195 9.44 7.66 -6.14
CA PHE A 195 8.70 7.20 -4.98
C PHE A 195 7.64 8.24 -4.61
N PHE A 196 6.38 7.85 -4.65
CA PHE A 196 5.23 8.64 -4.18
C PHE A 196 4.78 8.10 -2.84
N PHE A 197 4.44 8.99 -1.94
CA PHE A 197 4.00 8.60 -0.60
C PHE A 197 3.02 9.62 -0.03
N MET A 198 2.15 9.15 0.85
CA MET A 198 1.19 9.95 1.57
C MET A 198 1.66 10.12 3.01
N ALA A 199 1.74 11.35 3.48
CA ALA A 199 2.12 11.67 4.84
C ALA A 199 1.33 12.87 5.38
N SER A 200 1.03 12.85 6.68
CA SER A 200 0.48 14.01 7.37
C SER A 200 1.62 14.77 8.05
N ARG A 201 2.04 15.86 7.43
CA ARG A 201 3.09 16.73 7.95
C ARG A 201 2.49 18.00 8.53
N GLU A 202 3.14 18.53 9.56
CA GLU A 202 2.74 19.78 10.19
C GLU A 202 3.85 20.82 10.06
N LEU A 203 3.43 22.06 10.01
CA LEU A 203 4.35 23.18 10.15
C LEU A 203 5.14 23.11 11.46
N PRO A 204 6.41 23.52 11.44
CA PRO A 204 7.12 23.83 12.68
C PRO A 204 6.29 24.78 13.56
N SER A 205 6.26 24.50 14.85
CA SER A 205 5.45 25.29 15.82
C SER A 205 5.80 26.78 15.83
N GLU A 206 7.05 27.13 15.56
CA GLU A 206 7.53 28.52 15.41
C GLU A 206 6.93 29.26 14.20
N SER A 207 6.35 28.54 13.27
CA SER A 207 5.64 29.12 12.10
C SER A 207 4.20 29.50 12.43
N VAL A 208 3.69 29.12 13.61
CA VAL A 208 2.34 29.43 14.05
C VAL A 208 2.34 30.78 14.78
N PRO A 209 1.57 31.79 14.32
CA PRO A 209 1.55 33.10 14.98
C PRO A 209 0.98 33.00 16.39
N GLY A 210 1.52 33.78 17.32
CA GLY A 210 1.02 33.82 18.70
C GLY A 210 -0.43 34.27 18.83
N ARG A 211 -0.96 35.02 17.85
CA ARG A 211 -2.38 35.36 17.72
C ARG A 211 -2.92 34.81 16.43
N LEU A 212 -3.87 33.88 16.54
CA LEU A 212 -4.54 33.27 15.41
C LEU A 212 -5.61 34.21 14.84
N SER A 213 -5.72 34.28 13.52
CA SER A 213 -6.75 35.04 12.80
C SER A 213 -7.50 34.09 11.84
N TYR A 214 -8.71 34.52 11.40
CA TYR A 214 -9.45 33.77 10.38
C TYR A 214 -8.65 33.57 9.10
N ASP A 215 -7.93 34.62 8.64
CA ASP A 215 -7.08 34.54 7.46
C ASP A 215 -5.94 33.53 7.61
N PHE A 216 -5.37 33.41 8.81
CA PHE A 216 -4.38 32.39 9.10
C PHE A 216 -4.98 30.98 8.97
N PHE A 217 -6.15 30.76 9.58
CA PHE A 217 -6.83 29.46 9.47
C PHE A 217 -7.18 29.10 8.03
N LEU A 218 -7.72 30.05 7.27
CA LEU A 218 -8.08 29.83 5.86
C LEU A 218 -6.84 29.50 5.00
N LYS A 219 -5.74 30.23 5.17
CA LYS A 219 -4.49 29.95 4.48
C LYS A 219 -3.90 28.60 4.90
N ASN A 220 -3.92 28.31 6.21
CA ASN A 220 -3.39 27.05 6.72
C ASN A 220 -4.21 25.85 6.23
N HIS A 221 -5.53 25.95 6.18
CA HIS A 221 -6.41 24.89 5.70
C HIS A 221 -6.15 24.50 4.23
N ASN A 222 -5.79 25.47 3.39
CA ASN A 222 -5.60 25.27 1.95
C ASN A 222 -4.14 25.06 1.52
N ARG A 223 -3.22 24.85 2.43
CA ARG A 223 -1.80 24.68 2.14
C ARG A 223 -1.33 23.26 2.42
N PRO A 224 -0.25 22.79 1.81
CA PRO A 224 0.45 21.59 2.26
C PRO A 224 0.97 21.73 3.71
N GLU A 225 1.23 20.62 4.37
CA GLU A 225 1.79 20.58 5.74
C GLU A 225 0.90 21.26 6.77
N ASN A 226 -0.41 21.07 6.64
CA ASN A 226 -1.41 21.60 7.56
C ASN A 226 -1.90 20.56 8.59
N GLY A 227 -1.23 19.41 8.68
CA GLY A 227 -1.63 18.28 9.52
C GLY A 227 -2.59 17.30 8.84
N ASN A 228 -3.09 17.62 7.65
CA ASN A 228 -3.82 16.68 6.80
C ASN A 228 -2.85 15.89 5.92
N TYR A 229 -3.36 14.85 5.27
CA TYR A 229 -2.57 14.05 4.35
C TYR A 229 -2.36 14.77 3.02
N ASP A 230 -1.09 14.82 2.61
CA ASP A 230 -0.65 15.28 1.30
C ASP A 230 0.10 14.16 0.57
N ILE A 231 0.15 14.24 -0.76
CA ILE A 231 0.97 13.35 -1.58
C ILE A 231 2.31 14.03 -1.85
N TYR A 232 3.37 13.36 -1.46
CA TYR A 232 4.76 13.75 -1.71
C TYR A 232 5.40 12.83 -2.74
N TRP A 233 6.47 13.29 -3.35
CA TRP A 233 7.29 12.45 -4.22
C TRP A 233 8.76 12.84 -4.16
N MET A 234 9.62 11.86 -4.43
CA MET A 234 11.07 12.04 -4.51
C MET A 234 11.70 11.01 -5.45
N SER A 235 13.01 11.15 -5.74
CA SER A 235 13.75 10.09 -6.43
C SER A 235 13.71 8.80 -5.62
N ALA A 236 13.48 7.66 -6.26
CA ALA A 236 13.51 6.35 -5.62
C ALA A 236 14.93 5.78 -5.48
N SER A 237 15.96 6.48 -5.94
CA SER A 237 17.36 5.99 -5.93
C SER A 237 17.91 5.67 -4.54
N PHE A 238 17.37 6.28 -3.48
CA PHE A 238 17.76 5.97 -2.10
C PHE A 238 17.43 4.53 -1.68
N ILE A 239 16.50 3.86 -2.38
CA ILE A 239 16.14 2.45 -2.12
C ILE A 239 17.34 1.52 -2.36
N ASP A 240 18.20 1.84 -3.36
CA ASP A 240 19.40 1.06 -3.62
C ASP A 240 20.44 1.20 -2.48
N ASP A 241 20.57 2.38 -1.91
CA ASP A 241 21.42 2.62 -0.75
C ASP A 241 20.91 1.86 0.48
N MET A 242 19.59 1.83 0.68
CA MET A 242 18.95 1.06 1.76
C MET A 242 19.16 -0.45 1.58
N ARG A 243 19.12 -0.95 0.35
CA ARG A 243 19.38 -2.36 0.04
C ARG A 243 20.77 -2.80 0.49
N ALA A 244 21.78 -1.93 0.33
CA ALA A 244 23.15 -2.23 0.76
C ALA A 244 23.27 -2.45 2.28
N SER A 245 22.35 -1.92 3.07
CA SER A 245 22.28 -2.10 4.52
C SER A 245 21.34 -3.19 5.00
N ALA A 246 20.68 -3.91 4.07
CA ALA A 246 19.69 -4.94 4.41
C ALA A 246 20.34 -6.15 5.11
N VAL A 247 19.73 -6.59 6.21
CA VAL A 247 20.19 -7.74 6.98
C VAL A 247 19.25 -8.92 6.77
N PHE A 248 19.80 -10.03 6.27
CA PHE A 248 19.09 -11.29 6.11
C PHE A 248 19.52 -12.25 7.22
N LYS A 249 18.61 -12.58 8.15
CA LYS A 249 18.90 -13.55 9.22
C LYS A 249 18.88 -14.97 8.67
N THR A 250 19.81 -15.79 9.13
CA THR A 250 19.80 -17.23 8.87
C THR A 250 18.71 -17.92 9.67
N GLU A 251 18.31 -19.15 9.26
CA GLU A 251 17.30 -19.94 10.02
C GLU A 251 17.73 -20.20 11.49
N HIS A 252 19.04 -20.36 11.73
CA HIS A 252 19.58 -20.52 13.09
C HIS A 252 19.44 -19.25 13.95
N GLU A 253 19.51 -18.08 13.35
CA GLU A 253 19.35 -16.81 14.05
C GLU A 253 17.90 -16.49 14.35
N LYS A 254 16.97 -16.89 13.45
CA LYS A 254 15.51 -16.73 13.65
C LYS A 254 15.03 -17.55 14.85
N ALA A 255 15.46 -18.79 14.99
CA ALA A 255 15.08 -19.68 16.10
C ALA A 255 15.55 -19.19 17.50
N ARG A 256 16.55 -18.29 17.54
CA ARG A 256 17.04 -17.70 18.82
C ARG A 256 16.26 -16.47 19.27
N THR A 257 15.50 -15.84 18.41
CA THR A 257 14.70 -14.63 18.71
C THR A 257 13.26 -14.97 19.11
N GLU A 258 12.81 -16.21 18.98
CA GLU A 258 11.46 -16.67 19.34
C GLU A 258 11.38 -17.28 20.77
N HIS A 259 12.45 -17.19 21.55
CA HIS A 259 12.54 -17.59 22.96
C HIS A 259 12.89 -16.37 23.82
#